data_b346bb478ec315d16e928e45b6d74129
#
_entry.id   b346bb478ec315d16e928e45b6d74129
#
_cell.length_a   1.000
_cell.length_b   1.000
_cell.length_c   1.000
_cell.angle_alpha   90.00
_cell.angle_beta   90.00
_cell.angle_gamma   90.00
#
_symmetry.space_group_name_H-M   'P 1'
#
loop_
_entity.id
_entity.type
_entity.pdbx_description
1 polymer ?
#
loop_
_entity_poly.entity_id
_entity_poly.type
_entity_poly.pdbx_seq_one_letter_code
_entity_poly.pdbx_strand_id
1 'polypeptide(L)'
;MKPLATIFLAGLCLFPVTAQELSPQKIESSIDFKPIYGAVLFHYYKRDYQSALKALSLISSQNLSDQNKDTHQFLESLLQVTNGNTDYVKRLSKDSDANINAILTLVNEHIESSQWAEAQILLNAIAGDVPATLNSDYLYLQGLVSLNAKKSVADISISPQSELGAAWLQQLTAENGTSAELVDILKNVKSLDGEYQVAKDQALRGLGYQFLNVNEPQHAIESFSDISIDSAVDTSALLGLGLAYNSTNNFRYSRAAFSRIFQGKDPSILTYEALLADAYALEQLGDEVAAVKTLKQSIEQAQQRLASQPQLRQHLKAQSACFATLLAYPQIGLCDYHGEDKSELFVEFLASESMLRLNQQYQTLIRLNMDYNKQLQTIAAFNFLLDHQIKNISELLNNDAIEKLERRIDTTTMKRAAIVTSVDDAEANRNGHFFLSDHYLQLQQRIDDTFSRMVFLKRAGQKNTASERRVTLMQRIVWWHSFSNFSKHLAQTRDAITDLNNQLTDNNLAYQILQDFLAKIAVMEQQLALMVTISTDIAKQQLEIPLIQQSIMTKIEQSIDEYYAQEHEQLARFIIDAKLALVRINDASFNRHFVKEQQGLNGNDE
;
A
#
# COMPACT_ATOMS: atom_id res chain seq x y z
N MET A 1 29.67 -7.90 14.80
CA MET A 1 28.92 -7.35 13.67
C MET A 1 29.69 -7.67 12.39
N LYS A 2 29.29 -8.69 11.67
CA LYS A 2 29.88 -9.09 10.39
C LYS A 2 28.94 -8.71 9.26
N PRO A 3 29.40 -8.25 8.09
CA PRO A 3 28.57 -7.66 7.05
C PRO A 3 27.83 -8.73 6.24
N LEU A 4 26.53 -8.50 6.06
CA LEU A 4 25.58 -9.26 5.23
C LEU A 4 25.65 -8.88 3.73
N ALA A 5 26.86 -8.64 3.21
CA ALA A 5 27.06 -8.15 1.85
C ALA A 5 27.54 -9.21 0.84
N THR A 6 27.55 -10.50 1.21
CA THR A 6 28.20 -11.53 0.35
C THR A 6 27.24 -12.60 -0.20
N ILE A 7 25.93 -12.43 -0.12
CA ILE A 7 24.95 -13.47 -0.55
C ILE A 7 24.24 -13.15 -1.90
N PHE A 8 24.48 -12.00 -2.53
CA PHE A 8 23.74 -11.63 -3.75
C PHE A 8 24.48 -11.87 -5.07
N LEU A 9 25.69 -12.44 -5.07
CA LEU A 9 26.47 -12.69 -6.30
C LEU A 9 26.77 -14.17 -6.59
N ALA A 10 26.29 -15.11 -5.76
CA ALA A 10 26.54 -16.54 -5.93
C ALA A 10 25.33 -17.34 -6.43
N GLY A 11 24.21 -16.70 -6.76
CA GLY A 11 22.96 -17.36 -7.21
C GLY A 11 22.79 -17.53 -8.71
N LEU A 12 23.78 -17.20 -9.53
CA LEU A 12 23.67 -17.24 -11.00
C LEU A 12 24.48 -18.35 -11.68
N CYS A 13 25.04 -19.28 -10.94
CA CYS A 13 25.68 -20.46 -11.52
C CYS A 13 25.18 -21.73 -10.86
N LEU A 14 24.79 -22.70 -11.71
CA LEU A 14 24.59 -24.11 -11.43
C LEU A 14 23.15 -24.54 -11.07
N PHE A 15 22.28 -24.56 -12.08
CA PHE A 15 21.37 -25.71 -12.22
C PHE A 15 21.72 -26.44 -13.51
N PRO A 16 22.10 -27.73 -13.46
CA PRO A 16 22.15 -28.55 -14.66
C PRO A 16 20.70 -28.85 -15.05
N VAL A 17 20.20 -28.13 -16.03
CA VAL A 17 18.93 -28.49 -16.69
C VAL A 17 19.21 -29.72 -17.51
N THR A 18 18.74 -30.88 -17.06
CA THR A 18 18.58 -32.05 -17.93
C THR A 18 17.59 -31.66 -19.02
N ALA A 19 18.11 -31.52 -20.24
CA ALA A 19 17.30 -31.24 -21.42
C ALA A 19 16.37 -32.44 -21.70
N GLN A 20 15.17 -32.40 -21.16
CA GLN A 20 14.02 -33.05 -21.78
C GLN A 20 13.44 -32.03 -22.75
N GLU A 21 13.28 -32.43 -24.00
CA GLU A 21 12.58 -31.67 -25.05
C GLU A 21 11.15 -31.33 -24.57
N LEU A 22 10.97 -30.22 -23.91
CA LEU A 22 9.68 -29.60 -23.64
C LEU A 22 9.40 -28.66 -24.82
N SER A 23 8.37 -28.95 -25.58
CA SER A 23 7.89 -28.05 -26.63
C SER A 23 7.61 -26.67 -26.01
N PRO A 24 7.88 -25.55 -26.68
CA PRO A 24 7.70 -24.19 -26.16
C PRO A 24 6.31 -23.92 -25.56
N GLN A 25 5.28 -24.56 -26.09
CA GLN A 25 3.89 -24.40 -25.62
C GLN A 25 3.58 -25.02 -24.25
N LYS A 26 4.42 -25.88 -23.69
CA LYS A 26 4.18 -26.55 -22.40
C LYS A 26 4.88 -25.87 -21.21
N ILE A 27 5.84 -24.99 -21.46
CA ILE A 27 6.55 -24.25 -20.40
C ILE A 27 5.70 -23.06 -19.89
N GLU A 28 4.82 -22.51 -20.72
CA GLU A 28 4.04 -21.29 -20.43
C GLU A 28 2.88 -21.51 -19.45
N SER A 29 2.37 -22.72 -19.29
CA SER A 29 1.25 -22.98 -18.37
C SER A 29 1.63 -23.27 -16.91
N SER A 30 2.92 -23.27 -16.57
CA SER A 30 3.43 -23.67 -15.24
C SER A 30 4.15 -22.56 -14.45
N ILE A 31 4.32 -21.37 -15.01
CA ILE A 31 4.95 -20.25 -14.28
C ILE A 31 3.90 -19.65 -13.35
N ASP A 32 4.11 -19.82 -12.04
CA ASP A 32 3.31 -19.13 -11.04
C ASP A 32 3.79 -17.68 -10.92
N PHE A 33 3.01 -16.75 -11.47
CA PHE A 33 3.30 -15.30 -11.43
C PHE A 33 2.95 -14.65 -10.09
N LYS A 34 2.26 -15.37 -9.17
CA LYS A 34 1.85 -14.83 -7.86
C LYS A 34 3.00 -14.23 -7.05
N PRO A 35 4.20 -14.84 -6.98
CA PRO A 35 5.31 -14.23 -6.26
C PRO A 35 5.77 -12.90 -6.85
N ILE A 36 5.72 -12.75 -8.18
CA ILE A 36 6.13 -11.53 -8.87
C ILE A 36 5.08 -10.45 -8.64
N TYR A 37 3.78 -10.76 -8.78
CA TYR A 37 2.71 -9.82 -8.44
C TYR A 37 2.73 -9.43 -6.96
N GLY A 38 3.05 -10.37 -6.07
CA GLY A 38 3.27 -10.07 -4.65
C GLY A 38 4.41 -9.08 -4.43
N ALA A 39 5.51 -9.21 -5.16
CA ALA A 39 6.63 -8.26 -5.11
C ALA A 39 6.23 -6.88 -5.68
N VAL A 40 5.45 -6.84 -6.77
CA VAL A 40 4.91 -5.59 -7.34
C VAL A 40 4.05 -4.86 -6.33
N LEU A 41 3.08 -5.55 -5.72
CA LEU A 41 2.21 -4.99 -4.69
C LEU A 41 2.99 -4.54 -3.44
N PHE A 42 3.96 -5.32 -3.00
CA PHE A 42 4.84 -4.94 -1.89
C PHE A 42 5.58 -3.62 -2.16
N HIS A 43 6.13 -3.47 -3.36
CA HIS A 43 6.79 -2.23 -3.75
C HIS A 43 5.79 -1.08 -3.94
N TYR A 44 4.60 -1.34 -4.46
CA TYR A 44 3.52 -0.36 -4.58
C TYR A 44 3.12 0.20 -3.21
N TYR A 45 2.80 -0.66 -2.24
CA TYR A 45 2.44 -0.22 -0.88
C TYR A 45 3.59 0.47 -0.14
N LYS A 46 4.84 0.18 -0.51
CA LYS A 46 6.00 0.94 -0.08
C LYS A 46 6.19 2.26 -0.82
N ARG A 47 5.33 2.58 -1.78
CA ARG A 47 5.44 3.72 -2.69
C ARG A 47 6.74 3.73 -3.51
N ASP A 48 7.36 2.56 -3.70
CA ASP A 48 8.54 2.35 -4.53
C ASP A 48 8.09 1.97 -5.95
N TYR A 49 7.43 2.89 -6.63
CA TYR A 49 6.82 2.66 -7.95
C TYR A 49 7.83 2.24 -9.02
N GLN A 50 9.07 2.72 -8.94
CA GLN A 50 10.15 2.34 -9.84
C GLN A 50 10.52 0.85 -9.70
N SER A 51 10.67 0.36 -8.47
CA SER A 51 10.94 -1.06 -8.23
C SER A 51 9.73 -1.92 -8.55
N ALA A 52 8.50 -1.42 -8.32
CA ALA A 52 7.28 -2.09 -8.73
C ALA A 52 7.19 -2.25 -10.25
N LEU A 53 7.47 -1.18 -11.02
CA LEU A 53 7.51 -1.23 -12.50
C LEU A 53 8.59 -2.18 -13.01
N LYS A 54 9.78 -2.19 -12.39
CA LYS A 54 10.85 -3.15 -12.73
C LYS A 54 10.41 -4.59 -12.46
N ALA A 55 9.78 -4.87 -11.32
CA ALA A 55 9.26 -6.20 -11.01
C ALA A 55 8.18 -6.61 -12.02
N LEU A 56 7.27 -5.70 -12.39
CA LEU A 56 6.23 -5.96 -13.37
C LEU A 56 6.80 -6.23 -14.78
N SER A 57 7.87 -5.51 -15.18
CA SER A 57 8.50 -5.69 -16.48
C SER A 57 9.19 -7.05 -16.67
N LEU A 58 9.38 -7.83 -15.59
CA LEU A 58 9.87 -9.21 -15.69
C LEU A 58 8.82 -10.17 -16.27
N ILE A 59 7.55 -9.74 -16.31
CA ILE A 59 6.46 -10.52 -16.88
C ILE A 59 6.23 -10.05 -18.31
N SER A 60 6.39 -10.95 -19.29
CA SER A 60 6.03 -10.64 -20.68
C SER A 60 4.50 -10.70 -20.85
N SER A 61 3.91 -9.57 -21.24
CA SER A 61 2.45 -9.46 -21.45
C SER A 61 1.92 -10.36 -22.56
N GLN A 62 2.79 -10.84 -23.46
CA GLN A 62 2.39 -11.63 -24.63
C GLN A 62 2.02 -13.09 -24.30
N ASN A 63 2.44 -13.60 -23.13
CA ASN A 63 2.34 -15.01 -22.76
C ASN A 63 1.44 -15.25 -21.55
N LEU A 64 0.60 -14.30 -21.18
CA LEU A 64 -0.28 -14.37 -20.01
C LEU A 64 -1.62 -15.06 -20.36
N SER A 65 -2.15 -15.84 -19.42
CA SER A 65 -3.57 -16.25 -19.45
C SER A 65 -4.48 -15.03 -19.33
N ASP A 66 -5.71 -15.10 -19.82
CA ASP A 66 -6.62 -13.96 -19.84
C ASP A 66 -6.81 -13.36 -18.43
N GLN A 67 -6.97 -14.18 -17.40
CA GLN A 67 -7.04 -13.73 -16.01
C GLN A 67 -5.77 -13.01 -15.52
N ASN A 68 -4.60 -13.45 -15.94
CA ASN A 68 -3.34 -12.79 -15.58
C ASN A 68 -3.09 -11.53 -16.42
N LYS A 69 -3.65 -11.43 -17.63
CA LYS A 69 -3.59 -10.23 -18.45
C LYS A 69 -4.31 -9.06 -17.77
N ASP A 70 -5.51 -9.30 -17.27
CA ASP A 70 -6.29 -8.26 -16.57
C ASP A 70 -5.54 -7.75 -15.32
N THR A 71 -5.00 -8.67 -14.51
CA THR A 71 -4.19 -8.31 -13.33
C THR A 71 -2.92 -7.53 -13.73
N HIS A 72 -2.24 -7.96 -14.77
CA HIS A 72 -1.03 -7.29 -15.27
C HIS A 72 -1.35 -5.89 -15.77
N GLN A 73 -2.39 -5.75 -16.59
CA GLN A 73 -2.84 -4.47 -17.14
C GLN A 73 -3.29 -3.50 -16.06
N PHE A 74 -4.02 -4.00 -15.05
CA PHE A 74 -4.40 -3.20 -13.88
C PHE A 74 -3.17 -2.65 -13.14
N LEU A 75 -2.21 -3.51 -12.79
CA LEU A 75 -1.00 -3.11 -12.08
C LEU A 75 -0.12 -2.18 -12.91
N GLU A 76 0.00 -2.42 -14.21
CA GLU A 76 0.74 -1.54 -15.12
C GLU A 76 0.09 -0.14 -15.18
N SER A 77 -1.21 -0.10 -15.35
CA SER A 77 -1.98 1.14 -15.39
C SER A 77 -1.86 1.91 -14.10
N LEU A 78 -2.06 1.23 -12.96
CA LEU A 78 -1.95 1.82 -11.62
C LEU A 78 -0.56 2.42 -11.39
N LEU A 79 0.50 1.68 -11.71
CA LEU A 79 1.88 2.14 -11.52
C LEU A 79 2.29 3.28 -12.44
N GLN A 80 1.84 3.27 -13.69
CA GLN A 80 2.13 4.35 -14.65
C GLN A 80 1.47 5.65 -14.22
N VAL A 81 0.26 5.56 -13.71
CA VAL A 81 -0.52 6.71 -13.28
C VAL A 81 0.01 7.27 -11.97
N THR A 82 0.29 6.43 -10.98
CA THR A 82 0.90 6.85 -9.70
C THR A 82 2.31 7.43 -9.87
N ASN A 83 3.02 7.04 -10.94
CA ASN A 83 4.31 7.62 -11.30
C ASN A 83 4.21 8.99 -12.02
N GLY A 84 3.00 9.57 -12.12
CA GLY A 84 2.76 10.89 -12.68
C GLY A 84 2.62 10.94 -14.22
N ASN A 85 2.43 9.78 -14.87
CA ASN A 85 2.26 9.73 -16.32
C ASN A 85 0.80 10.02 -16.74
N THR A 86 0.37 11.28 -16.62
CA THR A 86 -1.00 11.72 -16.99
C THR A 86 -1.33 11.50 -18.46
N ASP A 87 -0.35 11.47 -19.35
CA ASP A 87 -0.57 11.16 -20.76
C ASP A 87 -0.87 9.67 -21.00
N TYR A 88 -0.50 8.81 -20.05
CA TYR A 88 -0.87 7.40 -20.08
C TYR A 88 -2.38 7.22 -19.85
N VAL A 89 -2.96 7.97 -18.90
CA VAL A 89 -4.42 7.93 -18.62
C VAL A 89 -5.24 8.30 -19.87
N LYS A 90 -4.78 9.28 -20.64
CA LYS A 90 -5.47 9.68 -21.89
C LYS A 90 -5.42 8.61 -22.99
N ARG A 91 -4.42 7.71 -22.92
CA ARG A 91 -4.19 6.62 -23.89
C ARG A 91 -4.76 5.28 -23.42
N LEU A 92 -5.16 5.19 -22.14
CA LEU A 92 -5.77 3.98 -21.62
C LEU A 92 -7.02 3.64 -22.44
N SER A 93 -7.06 2.44 -22.97
CA SER A 93 -8.27 1.90 -23.56
C SER A 93 -9.33 1.84 -22.46
N LYS A 94 -10.45 2.52 -22.67
CA LYS A 94 -11.58 2.53 -21.72
C LYS A 94 -12.36 1.21 -21.77
N ASP A 95 -11.95 0.29 -22.63
CA ASP A 95 -12.65 -0.97 -22.90
C ASP A 95 -12.32 -2.08 -21.89
N SER A 96 -11.47 -1.80 -20.89
CA SER A 96 -11.07 -2.79 -19.87
C SER A 96 -11.48 -2.33 -18.46
N ASP A 97 -12.25 -3.19 -17.77
CA ASP A 97 -12.63 -3.00 -16.35
C ASP A 97 -11.40 -2.78 -15.45
N ALA A 98 -10.27 -3.42 -15.77
CA ALA A 98 -9.01 -3.26 -15.05
C ALA A 98 -8.47 -1.83 -15.14
N ASN A 99 -8.58 -1.18 -16.29
CA ASN A 99 -8.14 0.20 -16.49
C ASN A 99 -9.04 1.18 -15.73
N ILE A 100 -10.36 0.98 -15.78
CA ILE A 100 -11.32 1.81 -15.05
C ILE A 100 -11.10 1.69 -13.55
N ASN A 101 -10.89 0.48 -13.04
CA ASN A 101 -10.58 0.25 -11.62
C ASN A 101 -9.28 0.94 -11.19
N ALA A 102 -8.23 0.91 -12.03
CA ALA A 102 -6.98 1.64 -11.76
C ALA A 102 -7.20 3.17 -11.69
N ILE A 103 -8.05 3.71 -12.56
CA ILE A 103 -8.40 5.14 -12.54
C ILE A 103 -9.19 5.48 -11.29
N LEU A 104 -10.17 4.67 -10.87
CA LEU A 104 -10.93 4.88 -9.64
C LEU A 104 -10.03 4.84 -8.40
N THR A 105 -9.08 3.91 -8.36
CA THR A 105 -8.09 3.85 -7.27
C THR A 105 -7.27 5.13 -7.20
N LEU A 106 -6.85 5.67 -8.34
CA LEU A 106 -6.13 6.94 -8.39
C LEU A 106 -6.99 8.13 -7.99
N VAL A 107 -8.25 8.17 -8.42
CA VAL A 107 -9.22 9.19 -7.97
C VAL A 107 -9.30 9.21 -6.46
N ASN A 108 -9.39 8.04 -5.83
CA ASN A 108 -9.39 7.94 -4.37
C ASN A 108 -8.09 8.50 -3.75
N GLU A 109 -6.92 8.17 -4.30
CA GLU A 109 -5.63 8.73 -3.84
C GLU A 109 -5.57 10.27 -3.98
N HIS A 110 -6.12 10.83 -5.06
CA HIS A 110 -6.21 12.28 -5.24
C HIS A 110 -7.17 12.93 -4.24
N ILE A 111 -8.32 12.29 -3.94
CA ILE A 111 -9.26 12.74 -2.91
C ILE A 111 -8.59 12.74 -1.54
N GLU A 112 -7.92 11.65 -1.14
CA GLU A 112 -7.17 11.54 0.11
C GLU A 112 -6.06 12.60 0.23
N SER A 113 -5.47 12.98 -0.91
CA SER A 113 -4.45 14.03 -1.00
C SER A 113 -5.04 15.44 -1.13
N SER A 114 -6.37 15.60 -1.07
CA SER A 114 -7.11 16.86 -1.27
C SER A 114 -6.89 17.51 -2.65
N GLN A 115 -6.55 16.72 -3.65
CA GLN A 115 -6.36 17.13 -5.05
C GLN A 115 -7.69 16.97 -5.84
N TRP A 116 -8.69 17.74 -5.45
CA TRP A 116 -10.07 17.59 -5.95
C TRP A 116 -10.24 17.88 -7.44
N ALA A 117 -9.44 18.81 -7.98
CA ALA A 117 -9.49 19.17 -9.40
C ALA A 117 -8.98 18.02 -10.28
N GLU A 118 -7.90 17.37 -9.88
CA GLU A 118 -7.32 16.21 -10.56
C GLU A 118 -8.27 15.01 -10.49
N ALA A 119 -8.87 14.76 -9.32
CA ALA A 119 -9.90 13.74 -9.14
C ALA A 119 -11.09 13.95 -10.08
N GLN A 120 -11.59 15.19 -10.18
CA GLN A 120 -12.70 15.54 -11.09
C GLN A 120 -12.34 15.32 -12.57
N ILE A 121 -11.12 15.66 -12.99
CA ILE A 121 -10.65 15.44 -14.37
C ILE A 121 -10.67 13.96 -14.72
N LEU A 122 -10.18 13.10 -13.80
CA LEU A 122 -10.14 11.65 -14.00
C LEU A 122 -11.55 11.04 -14.05
N LEU A 123 -12.45 11.44 -13.14
CA LEU A 123 -13.85 10.99 -13.16
C LEU A 123 -14.56 11.38 -14.47
N ASN A 124 -14.36 12.60 -14.93
CA ASN A 124 -14.93 13.05 -16.19
C ASN A 124 -14.38 12.27 -17.41
N ALA A 125 -13.14 11.81 -17.32
CA ALA A 125 -12.52 11.02 -18.39
C ALA A 125 -13.15 9.64 -18.58
N ILE A 126 -13.72 9.05 -17.53
CA ILE A 126 -14.35 7.71 -17.56
C ILE A 126 -15.89 7.78 -17.55
N ALA A 127 -16.47 8.98 -17.48
CA ALA A 127 -17.93 9.17 -17.47
C ALA A 127 -18.59 8.53 -18.71
N GLY A 128 -19.51 7.61 -18.47
CA GLY A 128 -20.23 6.87 -19.53
C GLY A 128 -19.61 5.55 -19.97
N ASP A 129 -18.36 5.27 -19.56
CA ASP A 129 -17.65 4.02 -19.90
C ASP A 129 -17.50 3.08 -18.69
N VAL A 130 -18.13 3.42 -17.55
CA VAL A 130 -18.00 2.67 -16.29
C VAL A 130 -18.84 1.40 -16.33
N PRO A 131 -18.27 0.21 -16.14
CA PRO A 131 -19.01 -1.05 -16.08
C PRO A 131 -19.93 -1.11 -14.86
N ALA A 132 -21.00 -1.89 -14.95
CA ALA A 132 -21.99 -2.01 -13.88
C ALA A 132 -21.36 -2.50 -12.54
N THR A 133 -20.30 -3.29 -12.61
CA THR A 133 -19.55 -3.81 -11.45
C THR A 133 -18.80 -2.71 -10.67
N LEU A 134 -18.37 -1.64 -11.33
CA LEU A 134 -17.59 -0.53 -10.75
C LEU A 134 -18.42 0.77 -10.62
N ASN A 135 -19.69 0.72 -11.02
CA ASN A 135 -20.55 1.92 -11.02
C ASN A 135 -20.80 2.46 -9.59
N SER A 136 -20.88 1.60 -8.59
CA SER A 136 -21.05 2.03 -7.19
C SER A 136 -19.87 2.87 -6.70
N ASP A 137 -18.65 2.41 -6.97
CA ASP A 137 -17.42 3.11 -6.55
C ASP A 137 -17.25 4.43 -7.30
N TYR A 138 -17.56 4.41 -8.61
CA TYR A 138 -17.58 5.64 -9.42
C TYR A 138 -18.54 6.68 -8.87
N LEU A 139 -19.79 6.30 -8.58
CA LEU A 139 -20.82 7.22 -8.06
C LEU A 139 -20.45 7.74 -6.66
N TYR A 140 -19.86 6.89 -5.82
CA TYR A 140 -19.35 7.30 -4.51
C TYR A 140 -18.28 8.38 -4.63
N LEU A 141 -17.23 8.14 -5.43
CA LEU A 141 -16.13 9.09 -5.63
C LEU A 141 -16.61 10.39 -6.33
N GLN A 142 -17.52 10.27 -7.29
CA GLN A 142 -18.17 11.42 -7.93
C GLN A 142 -18.98 12.25 -6.93
N GLY A 143 -19.69 11.58 -6.02
CA GLY A 143 -20.43 12.22 -4.95
C GLY A 143 -19.50 13.03 -4.03
N LEU A 144 -18.39 12.44 -3.56
CA LEU A 144 -17.39 13.11 -2.72
C LEU A 144 -16.83 14.37 -3.38
N VAL A 145 -16.42 14.27 -4.66
CA VAL A 145 -15.87 15.41 -5.40
C VAL A 145 -16.93 16.49 -5.63
N SER A 146 -18.18 16.09 -5.88
CA SER A 146 -19.30 17.03 -6.08
C SER A 146 -19.64 17.79 -4.80
N LEU A 147 -19.61 17.12 -3.65
CA LEU A 147 -19.82 17.74 -2.32
C LEU A 147 -18.73 18.76 -2.00
N ASN A 148 -17.47 18.40 -2.23
CA ASN A 148 -16.38 19.35 -2.06
C ASN A 148 -16.52 20.59 -2.96
N ALA A 149 -17.08 20.44 -4.17
CA ALA A 149 -17.39 21.54 -5.08
C ALA A 149 -18.65 22.34 -4.68
N LYS A 150 -19.26 22.07 -3.52
CA LYS A 150 -20.50 22.69 -2.99
C LYS A 150 -21.69 22.60 -3.97
N LYS A 151 -21.76 21.53 -4.76
CA LYS A 151 -22.93 21.24 -5.60
C LYS A 151 -24.09 20.77 -4.73
N SER A 152 -25.32 21.05 -5.17
CA SER A 152 -26.51 20.57 -4.46
C SER A 152 -26.54 19.04 -4.44
N VAL A 153 -26.86 18.48 -3.29
CA VAL A 153 -26.98 17.03 -3.10
C VAL A 153 -28.08 16.43 -3.98
N ALA A 154 -29.13 17.21 -4.28
CA ALA A 154 -30.22 16.78 -5.17
C ALA A 154 -29.73 16.39 -6.59
N ASP A 155 -28.55 16.86 -6.99
CA ASP A 155 -27.94 16.55 -8.29
C ASP A 155 -27.06 15.29 -8.27
N ILE A 156 -26.91 14.63 -7.11
CA ILE A 156 -26.07 13.45 -6.95
C ILE A 156 -26.94 12.20 -7.02
N SER A 157 -26.78 11.41 -8.09
CA SER A 157 -27.44 10.10 -8.19
C SER A 157 -26.79 9.12 -7.22
N ILE A 158 -27.47 8.83 -6.12
CA ILE A 158 -27.01 7.83 -5.12
C ILE A 158 -27.48 6.46 -5.60
N SER A 159 -26.54 5.56 -5.81
CA SER A 159 -26.88 4.15 -6.05
C SER A 159 -27.16 3.45 -4.73
N PRO A 160 -28.37 2.90 -4.50
CA PRO A 160 -28.67 2.14 -3.28
C PRO A 160 -27.89 0.82 -3.17
N GLN A 161 -27.12 0.45 -4.19
CA GLN A 161 -26.36 -0.81 -4.25
C GLN A 161 -24.98 -0.73 -3.57
N SER A 162 -24.49 0.46 -3.28
CA SER A 162 -23.25 0.67 -2.51
C SER A 162 -23.61 1.09 -1.10
N GLU A 163 -23.59 0.14 -0.18
CA GLU A 163 -23.95 0.36 1.23
C GLU A 163 -23.08 1.46 1.87
N LEU A 164 -21.77 1.41 1.64
CA LEU A 164 -20.83 2.41 2.16
C LEU A 164 -21.04 3.78 1.52
N GLY A 165 -21.12 3.83 0.21
CA GLY A 165 -21.31 5.09 -0.53
C GLY A 165 -22.60 5.78 -0.11
N ALA A 166 -23.69 5.04 0.07
CA ALA A 166 -24.96 5.57 0.56
C ALA A 166 -24.84 6.14 1.98
N ALA A 167 -24.22 5.42 2.91
CA ALA A 167 -24.08 5.87 4.31
C ALA A 167 -23.21 7.14 4.40
N TRP A 168 -22.08 7.20 3.72
CA TRP A 168 -21.19 8.37 3.70
C TRP A 168 -21.80 9.59 3.02
N LEU A 169 -22.42 9.41 1.86
CA LEU A 169 -23.12 10.50 1.16
C LEU A 169 -24.26 11.03 2.01
N GLN A 170 -24.95 10.18 2.76
CA GLN A 170 -26.05 10.59 3.62
C GLN A 170 -25.57 11.32 4.88
N GLN A 171 -24.44 10.94 5.45
CA GLN A 171 -23.82 11.73 6.51
C GLN A 171 -23.51 13.15 6.05
N LEU A 172 -22.96 13.30 4.85
CA LEU A 172 -22.63 14.61 4.26
C LEU A 172 -23.87 15.38 3.83
N THR A 173 -24.97 14.71 3.46
CA THR A 173 -26.26 15.34 3.11
C THR A 173 -27.07 15.72 4.32
N ALA A 174 -26.90 15.02 5.44
CA ALA A 174 -27.55 15.33 6.71
C ALA A 174 -27.21 16.75 7.21
N GLU A 175 -26.08 17.29 6.82
CA GLU A 175 -25.73 18.69 7.11
C GLU A 175 -26.56 19.72 6.30
N ASN A 176 -27.23 19.30 5.21
CA ASN A 176 -27.87 20.20 4.25
C ASN A 176 -29.38 20.00 4.01
N GLY A 177 -30.06 19.03 4.61
CA GLY A 177 -31.50 18.86 4.40
C GLY A 177 -32.12 17.63 5.05
N THR A 178 -33.32 17.83 5.64
CA THR A 178 -34.16 16.78 6.21
C THR A 178 -34.87 15.99 5.12
N SER A 179 -34.67 14.70 5.05
CA SER A 179 -35.48 13.80 4.22
C SER A 179 -35.82 12.54 5.02
N ALA A 180 -37.12 12.33 5.26
CA ALA A 180 -37.63 11.10 5.86
C ALA A 180 -37.27 9.86 5.03
N GLU A 181 -37.11 10.03 3.70
CA GLU A 181 -36.68 8.97 2.79
C GLU A 181 -35.27 8.45 3.13
N LEU A 182 -34.39 9.32 3.66
CA LEU A 182 -33.04 8.94 4.05
C LEU A 182 -33.05 8.01 5.27
N VAL A 183 -33.96 8.23 6.22
CA VAL A 183 -34.11 7.35 7.39
C VAL A 183 -34.51 5.94 6.95
N ASP A 184 -35.45 5.85 6.02
CA ASP A 184 -35.92 4.55 5.53
C ASP A 184 -34.84 3.80 4.74
N ILE A 185 -34.02 4.51 3.99
CA ILE A 185 -32.88 3.91 3.27
C ILE A 185 -31.85 3.37 4.29
N LEU A 186 -31.49 4.17 5.30
CA LEU A 186 -30.54 3.78 6.34
C LEU A 186 -31.05 2.61 7.21
N LYS A 187 -32.35 2.56 7.52
CA LYS A 187 -32.97 1.45 8.25
C LYS A 187 -32.91 0.14 7.47
N ASN A 188 -33.01 0.20 6.15
CA ASN A 188 -33.01 -0.98 5.27
C ASN A 188 -31.63 -1.54 4.98
N VAL A 189 -30.55 -0.82 5.33
CA VAL A 189 -29.17 -1.32 5.23
C VAL A 189 -28.94 -2.36 6.33
N LYS A 190 -28.94 -3.64 5.94
CA LYS A 190 -28.81 -4.77 6.86
C LYS A 190 -27.34 -5.06 7.17
N SER A 191 -27.07 -5.34 8.47
CA SER A 191 -25.85 -5.97 9.00
C SER A 191 -24.56 -5.50 8.34
N LEU A 192 -24.03 -4.39 8.82
CA LEU A 192 -22.79 -3.80 8.38
C LEU A 192 -21.67 -4.18 9.34
N ASP A 193 -20.47 -4.44 8.81
CA ASP A 193 -19.28 -4.70 9.61
C ASP A 193 -18.52 -3.40 9.90
N GLY A 194 -18.07 -3.24 11.14
CA GLY A 194 -17.09 -2.24 11.56
C GLY A 194 -17.36 -0.80 11.11
N GLU A 195 -16.61 -0.31 10.14
CA GLU A 195 -16.63 1.08 9.68
C GLU A 195 -17.97 1.52 9.07
N TYR A 196 -18.67 0.62 8.40
CA TYR A 196 -20.00 0.88 7.81
C TYR A 196 -21.06 1.14 8.88
N GLN A 197 -21.01 0.39 9.99
CA GLN A 197 -21.93 0.60 11.10
C GLN A 197 -21.70 1.96 11.76
N VAL A 198 -20.43 2.37 11.93
CA VAL A 198 -20.09 3.69 12.48
C VAL A 198 -20.63 4.82 11.57
N ALA A 199 -20.46 4.71 10.26
CA ALA A 199 -20.96 5.70 9.30
C ALA A 199 -22.51 5.79 9.34
N LYS A 200 -23.20 4.64 9.42
CA LYS A 200 -24.64 4.58 9.57
C LYS A 200 -25.11 5.27 10.85
N ASP A 201 -24.47 4.96 11.98
CA ASP A 201 -24.80 5.51 13.29
C ASP A 201 -24.59 7.04 13.32
N GLN A 202 -23.52 7.55 12.71
CA GLN A 202 -23.27 8.98 12.56
C GLN A 202 -24.34 9.66 11.70
N ALA A 203 -24.76 9.04 10.59
CA ALA A 203 -25.82 9.57 9.75
C ALA A 203 -27.17 9.63 10.48
N LEU A 204 -27.52 8.55 11.20
CA LEU A 204 -28.75 8.51 12.01
C LEU A 204 -28.73 9.56 13.14
N ARG A 205 -27.58 9.76 13.80
CA ARG A 205 -27.41 10.82 14.80
C ARG A 205 -27.66 12.20 14.19
N GLY A 206 -27.03 12.50 13.05
CA GLY A 206 -27.21 13.77 12.34
C GLY A 206 -28.67 14.04 11.99
N LEU A 207 -29.36 13.05 11.43
CA LEU A 207 -30.80 13.13 11.11
C LEU A 207 -31.65 13.34 12.35
N GLY A 208 -31.38 12.62 13.44
CA GLY A 208 -32.11 12.75 14.71
C GLY A 208 -32.03 14.18 15.25
N TYR A 209 -30.86 14.82 15.26
CA TYR A 209 -30.72 16.22 15.68
C TYR A 209 -31.38 17.20 14.71
N GLN A 210 -31.40 16.94 13.40
CA GLN A 210 -32.12 17.78 12.46
C GLN A 210 -33.64 17.71 12.73
N PHE A 211 -34.21 16.53 12.99
CA PHE A 211 -35.61 16.39 13.35
C PHE A 211 -35.96 17.12 14.66
N LEU A 212 -35.05 17.13 15.64
CA LEU A 212 -35.21 17.95 16.83
C LEU A 212 -35.26 19.45 16.51
N ASN A 213 -34.37 19.92 15.65
CA ASN A 213 -34.29 21.33 15.26
C ASN A 213 -35.55 21.82 14.50
N VAL A 214 -36.17 20.94 13.70
CA VAL A 214 -37.44 21.25 13.02
C VAL A 214 -38.67 20.92 13.85
N ASN A 215 -38.51 20.57 15.14
CA ASN A 215 -39.57 20.23 16.08
C ASN A 215 -40.39 19.01 15.68
N GLU A 216 -39.73 17.98 15.15
CA GLU A 216 -40.30 16.66 14.81
C GLU A 216 -39.75 15.57 15.74
N PRO A 217 -40.03 15.58 17.05
CA PRO A 217 -39.36 14.72 18.02
C PRO A 217 -39.66 13.23 17.82
N GLN A 218 -40.77 12.86 17.17
CA GLN A 218 -41.09 11.46 16.94
C GLN A 218 -40.14 10.82 15.93
N HIS A 219 -39.85 11.51 14.84
CA HIS A 219 -38.84 11.04 13.84
C HIS A 219 -37.44 11.06 14.44
N ALA A 220 -37.14 12.01 15.35
CA ALA A 220 -35.87 12.01 16.07
C ALA A 220 -35.73 10.76 16.96
N ILE A 221 -36.80 10.37 17.71
CA ILE A 221 -36.79 9.14 18.51
C ILE A 221 -36.50 7.91 17.65
N GLU A 222 -37.17 7.82 16.50
CA GLU A 222 -36.93 6.70 15.55
C GLU A 222 -35.48 6.65 15.08
N SER A 223 -34.93 7.79 14.68
CA SER A 223 -33.54 7.87 14.20
C SER A 223 -32.52 7.48 15.27
N PHE A 224 -32.65 8.03 16.48
CA PHE A 224 -31.71 7.72 17.57
C PHE A 224 -31.87 6.29 18.11
N SER A 225 -33.07 5.70 18.04
CA SER A 225 -33.32 4.34 18.53
C SER A 225 -32.73 3.26 17.66
N ASP A 226 -32.42 3.55 16.40
CA ASP A 226 -31.80 2.63 15.44
C ASP A 226 -30.25 2.64 15.51
N ILE A 227 -29.67 3.52 16.35
CA ILE A 227 -28.21 3.58 16.55
C ILE A 227 -27.77 2.39 17.41
N SER A 228 -26.64 1.81 17.01
CA SER A 228 -26.07 0.64 17.68
C SER A 228 -25.66 0.94 19.11
N ILE A 229 -25.87 -0.03 19.98
CA ILE A 229 -25.33 -0.01 21.34
C ILE A 229 -23.80 -0.10 21.25
N ASP A 230 -23.10 0.68 22.07
CA ASP A 230 -21.63 0.79 22.07
C ASP A 230 -21.03 1.43 20.79
N SER A 231 -21.85 2.20 20.05
CA SER A 231 -21.39 3.02 18.96
C SER A 231 -20.45 4.14 19.44
N ALA A 232 -19.55 4.58 18.57
CA ALA A 232 -18.69 5.76 18.84
C ALA A 232 -19.48 7.04 19.08
N VAL A 233 -20.77 7.10 18.69
CA VAL A 233 -21.69 8.23 18.86
C VAL A 233 -22.80 7.93 19.87
N ASP A 234 -22.64 6.92 20.71
CA ASP A 234 -23.69 6.47 21.66
C ASP A 234 -24.09 7.57 22.66
N THR A 235 -23.13 8.31 23.21
CA THR A 235 -23.40 9.37 24.20
C THR A 235 -24.21 10.50 23.60
N SER A 236 -23.84 10.99 22.42
CA SER A 236 -24.58 12.07 21.74
C SER A 236 -25.94 11.59 21.24
N ALA A 237 -26.06 10.35 20.79
CA ALA A 237 -27.33 9.75 20.40
C ALA A 237 -28.29 9.59 21.58
N LEU A 238 -27.81 9.11 22.74
CA LEU A 238 -28.58 9.00 23.96
C LEU A 238 -29.03 10.36 24.51
N LEU A 239 -28.18 11.40 24.39
CA LEU A 239 -28.56 12.78 24.72
C LEU A 239 -29.73 13.23 23.82
N GLY A 240 -29.57 13.08 22.48
CA GLY A 240 -30.62 13.42 21.52
C GLY A 240 -31.92 12.67 21.76
N LEU A 241 -31.85 11.36 22.04
CA LEU A 241 -33.01 10.52 22.38
C LEU A 241 -33.71 11.01 23.64
N GLY A 242 -32.95 11.33 24.69
CA GLY A 242 -33.48 11.88 25.92
C GLY A 242 -34.18 13.22 25.72
N LEU A 243 -33.59 14.12 24.94
CA LEU A 243 -34.16 15.41 24.56
C LEU A 243 -35.47 15.24 23.76
N ALA A 244 -35.49 14.29 22.81
CA ALA A 244 -36.70 13.98 22.03
C ALA A 244 -37.84 13.44 22.92
N TYR A 245 -37.52 12.58 23.87
CA TYR A 245 -38.51 12.13 24.85
C TYR A 245 -38.99 13.26 25.78
N ASN A 246 -38.10 14.20 26.17
CA ASN A 246 -38.50 15.38 26.92
C ASN A 246 -39.51 16.24 26.13
N SER A 247 -39.26 16.45 24.84
CA SER A 247 -40.11 17.22 23.94
C SER A 247 -41.52 16.57 23.75
N THR A 248 -41.60 15.24 23.88
CA THR A 248 -42.88 14.51 23.83
C THR A 248 -43.51 14.29 25.22
N ASN A 249 -43.00 14.93 26.27
CA ASN A 249 -43.42 14.77 27.68
C ASN A 249 -43.29 13.34 28.22
N ASN A 250 -42.47 12.51 27.61
CA ASN A 250 -42.18 11.13 28.02
C ASN A 250 -41.00 11.08 29.00
N PHE A 251 -41.07 11.82 30.12
CA PHE A 251 -39.98 12.06 31.06
C PHE A 251 -39.33 10.80 31.64
N ARG A 252 -40.09 9.71 31.80
CA ARG A 252 -39.54 8.43 32.29
C ARG A 252 -38.56 7.80 31.28
N TYR A 253 -38.89 7.81 29.99
CA TYR A 253 -38.01 7.30 28.93
C TYR A 253 -36.82 8.22 28.72
N SER A 254 -37.02 9.53 28.80
CA SER A 254 -35.93 10.52 28.77
C SER A 254 -34.89 10.23 29.85
N ARG A 255 -35.31 10.04 31.10
CA ARG A 255 -34.43 9.70 32.21
C ARG A 255 -33.71 8.36 32.01
N ALA A 256 -34.36 7.37 31.41
CA ALA A 256 -33.75 6.10 31.10
C ALA A 256 -32.57 6.27 30.10
N ALA A 257 -32.74 7.13 29.08
CA ALA A 257 -31.68 7.46 28.14
C ALA A 257 -30.50 8.20 28.82
N PHE A 258 -30.81 9.24 29.62
CA PHE A 258 -29.76 10.00 30.34
C PHE A 258 -29.00 9.16 31.38
N SER A 259 -29.71 8.26 32.10
CA SER A 259 -29.09 7.40 33.11
C SER A 259 -27.99 6.52 32.53
N ARG A 260 -28.07 6.18 31.25
CA ARG A 260 -27.09 5.40 30.55
C ARG A 260 -25.83 6.23 30.27
N ILE A 261 -25.98 7.52 29.93
CA ILE A 261 -24.86 8.46 29.78
C ILE A 261 -24.05 8.57 31.08
N PHE A 262 -24.74 8.62 32.24
CA PHE A 262 -24.09 8.78 33.54
C PHE A 262 -23.27 7.55 33.99
N GLN A 263 -23.43 6.40 33.34
CA GLN A 263 -22.60 5.22 33.57
C GLN A 263 -21.23 5.29 32.86
N GLY A 264 -21.05 6.24 31.95
CA GLY A 264 -19.78 6.50 31.31
C GLY A 264 -18.68 6.97 32.28
N LYS A 265 -17.44 6.65 31.99
CA LYS A 265 -16.30 6.92 32.90
C LYS A 265 -15.78 8.36 32.83
N ASP A 266 -15.94 9.01 31.69
CA ASP A 266 -15.33 10.30 31.41
C ASP A 266 -16.42 11.35 31.09
N PRO A 267 -16.74 12.26 32.04
CA PRO A 267 -17.77 13.28 31.83
C PRO A 267 -17.32 14.28 30.76
N SER A 268 -18.09 14.37 29.69
CA SER A 268 -17.97 15.38 28.63
C SER A 268 -19.03 16.47 28.79
N ILE A 269 -18.99 17.51 27.95
CA ILE A 269 -20.05 18.52 27.91
C ILE A 269 -21.43 17.88 27.66
N LEU A 270 -21.51 16.82 26.86
CA LEU A 270 -22.75 16.07 26.62
C LEU A 270 -23.33 15.46 27.91
N THR A 271 -22.45 15.00 28.81
CA THR A 271 -22.86 14.48 30.11
C THR A 271 -23.48 15.61 30.98
N TYR A 272 -22.91 16.81 30.96
CA TYR A 272 -23.43 17.95 31.69
C TYR A 272 -24.77 18.44 31.10
N GLU A 273 -24.89 18.48 29.79
CA GLU A 273 -26.19 18.76 29.12
C GLU A 273 -27.26 17.72 29.46
N ALA A 274 -26.88 16.44 29.48
CA ALA A 274 -27.79 15.36 29.91
C ALA A 274 -28.20 15.53 31.37
N LEU A 275 -27.30 15.93 32.28
CA LEU A 275 -27.62 16.19 33.69
C LEU A 275 -28.61 17.36 33.86
N LEU A 276 -28.46 18.43 33.07
CA LEU A 276 -29.38 19.55 33.04
C LEU A 276 -30.77 19.13 32.54
N ALA A 277 -30.81 18.34 31.47
CA ALA A 277 -32.03 17.82 30.88
C ALA A 277 -32.73 16.76 31.79
N ASP A 278 -31.96 15.93 32.51
CA ASP A 278 -32.49 14.98 33.50
C ASP A 278 -33.11 15.71 34.71
N ALA A 279 -32.43 16.78 35.17
CA ALA A 279 -32.98 17.61 36.24
C ALA A 279 -34.34 18.24 35.85
N TYR A 280 -34.46 18.68 34.58
CA TYR A 280 -35.77 19.14 34.07
C TYR A 280 -36.80 18.00 34.04
N ALA A 281 -36.45 16.81 33.59
CA ALA A 281 -37.35 15.66 33.59
C ALA A 281 -37.79 15.26 35.01
N LEU A 282 -36.87 15.31 35.99
CA LEU A 282 -37.17 15.10 37.41
C LEU A 282 -38.18 16.13 37.95
N GLU A 283 -37.97 17.41 37.63
CA GLU A 283 -38.87 18.50 37.97
C GLU A 283 -40.31 18.24 37.43
N GLN A 284 -40.39 17.83 36.15
CA GLN A 284 -41.69 17.53 35.53
C GLN A 284 -42.36 16.28 36.12
N LEU A 285 -41.60 15.36 36.66
CA LEU A 285 -42.09 14.19 37.39
C LEU A 285 -42.45 14.50 38.86
N GLY A 286 -42.20 15.73 39.35
CA GLY A 286 -42.47 16.16 40.71
C GLY A 286 -41.39 15.81 41.74
N ASP A 287 -40.25 15.29 41.31
CA ASP A 287 -39.10 14.96 42.20
C ASP A 287 -38.09 16.11 42.25
N GLU A 288 -38.50 17.24 42.84
CA GLU A 288 -37.69 18.43 42.93
C GLU A 288 -36.42 18.24 43.77
N VAL A 289 -36.48 17.37 44.78
CA VAL A 289 -35.35 17.10 45.66
C VAL A 289 -34.22 16.42 44.87
N ALA A 290 -34.59 15.43 44.07
CA ALA A 290 -33.64 14.77 43.20
C ALA A 290 -33.08 15.74 42.14
N ALA A 291 -33.94 16.57 41.51
CA ALA A 291 -33.51 17.58 40.53
C ALA A 291 -32.46 18.55 41.11
N VAL A 292 -32.73 19.11 42.29
CA VAL A 292 -31.78 20.01 43.00
C VAL A 292 -30.48 19.31 43.33
N LYS A 293 -30.53 18.04 43.78
CA LYS A 293 -29.33 17.25 44.06
C LYS A 293 -28.49 17.03 42.80
N THR A 294 -29.13 16.63 41.72
CA THR A 294 -28.47 16.39 40.42
C THR A 294 -27.77 17.68 39.93
N LEU A 295 -28.47 18.83 39.94
CA LEU A 295 -27.92 20.11 39.54
C LEU A 295 -26.72 20.55 40.39
N LYS A 296 -26.79 20.38 41.72
CA LYS A 296 -25.67 20.75 42.61
C LYS A 296 -24.42 19.92 42.31
N GLN A 297 -24.60 18.61 42.17
CA GLN A 297 -23.51 17.68 41.86
C GLN A 297 -22.91 17.98 40.49
N SER A 298 -23.72 18.26 39.46
CA SER A 298 -23.25 18.58 38.12
C SER A 298 -22.47 19.90 38.07
N ILE A 299 -22.90 20.92 38.81
CA ILE A 299 -22.14 22.20 38.92
C ILE A 299 -20.76 21.95 39.54
N GLU A 300 -20.69 21.16 40.63
CA GLU A 300 -19.42 20.84 41.28
C GLU A 300 -18.47 20.10 40.33
N GLN A 301 -18.99 19.08 39.65
CA GLN A 301 -18.21 18.32 38.64
C GLN A 301 -17.75 19.21 37.49
N ALA A 302 -18.60 20.06 36.93
CA ALA A 302 -18.23 21.00 35.87
C ALA A 302 -17.16 21.99 36.31
N GLN A 303 -17.23 22.48 37.56
CA GLN A 303 -16.19 23.34 38.14
C GLN A 303 -14.85 22.60 38.30
N GLN A 304 -14.89 21.33 38.72
CA GLN A 304 -13.68 20.48 38.79
C GLN A 304 -13.08 20.27 37.41
N ARG A 305 -13.91 19.99 36.38
CA ARG A 305 -13.45 19.86 35.00
C ARG A 305 -12.80 21.15 34.50
N LEU A 306 -13.42 22.32 34.73
CA LEU A 306 -12.83 23.62 34.39
C LEU A 306 -11.47 23.84 35.06
N ALA A 307 -11.34 23.44 36.32
CA ALA A 307 -10.09 23.58 37.07
C ALA A 307 -8.98 22.64 36.53
N SER A 308 -9.33 21.49 35.97
CA SER A 308 -8.37 20.53 35.39
C SER A 308 -7.97 20.85 33.95
N GLN A 309 -8.77 21.60 33.19
CA GLN A 309 -8.51 21.92 31.78
C GLN A 309 -7.11 22.46 31.48
N PRO A 310 -6.53 23.40 32.26
CA PRO A 310 -5.20 23.92 31.94
C PRO A 310 -4.11 22.86 31.97
N GLN A 311 -4.21 21.90 32.91
CA GLN A 311 -3.26 20.78 32.99
C GLN A 311 -3.42 19.81 31.83
N LEU A 312 -4.66 19.43 31.50
CA LEU A 312 -4.97 18.58 30.35
C LEU A 312 -4.46 19.21 29.04
N ARG A 313 -4.77 20.48 28.84
CA ARG A 313 -4.32 21.24 27.66
C ARG A 313 -2.79 21.27 27.53
N GLN A 314 -2.07 21.52 28.64
CA GLN A 314 -0.60 21.53 28.64
C GLN A 314 -0.04 20.13 28.34
N HIS A 315 -0.63 19.11 28.92
CA HIS A 315 -0.22 17.72 28.69
C HIS A 315 -0.43 17.29 27.23
N LEU A 316 -1.60 17.61 26.65
CA LEU A 316 -1.89 17.30 25.26
C LEU A 316 -0.98 18.05 24.28
N LYS A 317 -0.66 19.32 24.56
CA LYS A 317 0.32 20.06 23.75
C LYS A 317 1.71 19.44 23.80
N ALA A 318 2.15 18.98 24.95
CA ALA A 318 3.42 18.26 25.08
C ALA A 318 3.44 16.94 24.29
N GLN A 319 2.28 16.36 24.05
CA GLN A 319 2.10 15.13 23.28
C GLN A 319 1.65 15.34 21.82
N SER A 320 1.56 16.58 21.36
CA SER A 320 1.05 16.89 20.01
C SER A 320 1.83 16.18 18.90
N ALA A 321 3.14 16.01 19.05
CA ALA A 321 3.95 15.20 18.14
C ALA A 321 3.51 13.71 18.13
N CYS A 322 3.03 13.19 19.25
CA CYS A 322 2.54 11.84 19.37
C CYS A 322 1.20 11.65 18.64
N PHE A 323 0.29 12.63 18.69
CA PHE A 323 -0.97 12.54 17.96
C PHE A 323 -0.75 12.43 16.46
N ALA A 324 0.15 13.22 15.91
CA ALA A 324 0.50 13.16 14.51
C ALA A 324 1.07 11.78 14.10
N THR A 325 1.79 11.11 15.02
CA THR A 325 2.38 9.79 14.78
C THR A 325 1.42 8.63 15.05
N LEU A 326 0.58 8.72 16.08
CA LEU A 326 -0.39 7.68 16.45
C LEU A 326 -1.48 7.47 15.40
N LEU A 327 -1.99 8.56 14.82
CA LEU A 327 -2.97 8.50 13.75
C LEU A 327 -2.40 7.86 12.46
N ALA A 328 -1.06 7.82 12.31
CA ALA A 328 -0.39 7.26 11.15
C ALA A 328 -0.05 5.78 11.26
N TYR A 329 0.43 5.42 12.44
CA TYR A 329 0.97 4.10 12.71
C TYR A 329 0.45 3.62 14.07
N PRO A 330 -0.84 3.22 14.18
CA PRO A 330 -1.43 2.76 15.44
C PRO A 330 -0.70 1.53 16.03
N GLN A 331 0.13 0.85 15.22
CA GLN A 331 0.88 -0.33 15.63
C GLN A 331 2.34 -0.05 16.05
N ILE A 332 2.85 1.15 15.84
CA ILE A 332 4.18 1.53 16.27
C ILE A 332 4.03 2.23 17.62
N GLY A 333 4.17 1.49 18.69
CA GLY A 333 4.11 1.96 20.09
C GLY A 333 5.22 2.94 20.48
N LEU A 334 5.46 3.97 19.66
CA LEU A 334 6.43 5.03 19.92
C LEU A 334 5.91 6.09 20.88
N CYS A 335 4.63 6.09 21.17
CA CYS A 335 4.00 7.01 22.10
C CYS A 335 3.01 6.24 22.97
N ASP A 336 3.30 6.10 24.25
CA ASP A 336 2.34 5.69 25.26
C ASP A 336 1.34 6.85 25.50
N TYR A 337 0.40 7.01 24.56
CA TYR A 337 -0.75 7.85 24.83
C TYR A 337 -1.68 7.13 25.80
N HIS A 338 -1.44 7.31 27.05
CA HIS A 338 -2.44 7.05 28.08
C HIS A 338 -3.42 8.22 28.03
N GLY A 339 -4.40 8.13 27.12
CA GLY A 339 -5.39 9.16 26.91
C GLY A 339 -6.05 9.55 28.22
N GLU A 340 -5.70 10.71 28.76
CA GLU A 340 -6.32 11.28 29.95
C GLU A 340 -7.72 11.84 29.60
N ASP A 341 -7.94 12.19 28.33
CA ASP A 341 -9.23 12.63 27.82
C ASP A 341 -9.78 11.64 26.78
N LYS A 342 -10.72 10.80 27.20
CA LYS A 342 -11.42 9.82 26.36
C LYS A 342 -12.85 10.25 26.06
N SER A 343 -13.16 11.54 26.24
CA SER A 343 -14.49 12.05 25.95
C SER A 343 -14.82 11.88 24.46
N GLU A 344 -16.07 11.55 24.16
CA GLU A 344 -16.57 11.38 22.79
C GLU A 344 -16.24 12.61 21.92
N LEU A 345 -16.48 13.82 22.45
CA LEU A 345 -16.21 15.07 21.74
C LEU A 345 -14.73 15.29 21.46
N PHE A 346 -13.83 14.85 22.35
CA PHE A 346 -12.41 14.92 22.08
C PHE A 346 -11.99 13.94 20.96
N VAL A 347 -12.56 12.73 20.96
CA VAL A 347 -12.36 11.76 19.88
C VAL A 347 -12.91 12.32 18.56
N GLU A 348 -14.10 12.94 18.56
CA GLU A 348 -14.66 13.61 17.39
C GLU A 348 -13.80 14.79 16.94
N PHE A 349 -13.26 15.58 17.87
CA PHE A 349 -12.30 16.65 17.53
C PHE A 349 -11.05 16.12 16.83
N LEU A 350 -10.47 15.03 17.34
CA LEU A 350 -9.31 14.38 16.69
C LEU A 350 -9.67 13.81 15.30
N ALA A 351 -10.90 13.35 15.12
CA ALA A 351 -11.46 12.86 13.86
C ALA A 351 -11.99 13.98 12.95
N SER A 352 -11.95 15.25 13.40
CA SER A 352 -12.41 16.39 12.60
C SER A 352 -11.60 16.54 11.31
N GLU A 353 -12.23 17.06 10.24
CA GLU A 353 -11.60 17.26 8.94
C GLU A 353 -10.31 18.09 9.04
N SER A 354 -10.31 19.11 9.89
CA SER A 354 -9.13 19.96 10.11
C SER A 354 -7.96 19.20 10.72
N MET A 355 -8.21 18.36 11.75
CA MET A 355 -7.19 17.56 12.41
C MET A 355 -6.69 16.43 11.52
N LEU A 356 -7.60 15.73 10.82
CA LEU A 356 -7.25 14.70 9.85
C LEU A 356 -6.39 15.27 8.73
N ARG A 357 -6.73 16.45 8.19
CA ARG A 357 -5.95 17.13 7.16
C ARG A 357 -4.54 17.49 7.64
N LEU A 358 -4.41 18.09 8.84
CA LEU A 358 -3.11 18.39 9.44
C LEU A 358 -2.27 17.14 9.65
N ASN A 359 -2.92 16.08 10.12
CA ASN A 359 -2.27 14.80 10.29
C ASN A 359 -1.80 14.20 8.96
N GLN A 360 -2.65 14.17 7.93
CA GLN A 360 -2.28 13.70 6.58
C GLN A 360 -1.10 14.49 6.00
N GLN A 361 -1.09 15.82 6.16
CA GLN A 361 0.03 16.67 5.75
C GLN A 361 1.32 16.29 6.49
N TYR A 362 1.25 16.11 7.82
CA TYR A 362 2.40 15.69 8.61
C TYR A 362 2.93 14.32 8.19
N GLN A 363 2.03 13.36 7.95
CA GLN A 363 2.35 12.03 7.46
C GLN A 363 3.02 12.06 6.09
N THR A 364 2.49 12.88 5.19
CA THR A 364 3.06 13.06 3.84
C THR A 364 4.49 13.56 3.93
N LEU A 365 4.79 14.48 4.85
CA LEU A 365 6.16 14.98 5.07
C LEU A 365 7.09 13.90 5.65
N ILE A 366 6.61 13.06 6.56
CA ILE A 366 7.40 11.93 7.08
C ILE A 366 7.74 10.98 5.92
N ARG A 367 6.74 10.61 5.10
CA ARG A 367 6.95 9.73 3.95
C ARG A 367 7.89 10.34 2.93
N LEU A 368 7.69 11.61 2.60
CA LEU A 368 8.56 12.35 1.69
C LEU A 368 10.02 12.36 2.17
N ASN A 369 10.24 12.58 3.47
CA ASN A 369 11.58 12.52 4.04
C ASN A 369 12.20 11.12 3.95
N MET A 370 11.41 10.08 4.18
CA MET A 370 11.86 8.68 4.00
C MET A 370 12.20 8.40 2.52
N ASP A 371 11.37 8.86 1.60
CA ASP A 371 11.59 8.69 0.16
C ASP A 371 12.83 9.45 -0.31
N TYR A 372 13.05 10.67 0.15
CA TYR A 372 14.28 11.42 -0.13
C TYR A 372 15.52 10.70 0.38
N ASN A 373 15.51 10.19 1.61
CA ASN A 373 16.61 9.39 2.13
C ASN A 373 16.89 8.15 1.26
N LYS A 374 15.83 7.46 0.82
CA LYS A 374 15.95 6.29 -0.05
C LYS A 374 16.50 6.67 -1.43
N GLN A 375 16.01 7.77 -2.01
CA GLN A 375 16.50 8.28 -3.28
C GLN A 375 17.98 8.67 -3.20
N LEU A 376 18.41 9.35 -2.14
CA LEU A 376 19.81 9.70 -1.91
C LEU A 376 20.69 8.46 -1.79
N GLN A 377 20.24 7.43 -1.06
CA GLN A 377 20.95 6.15 -0.98
C GLN A 377 21.05 5.47 -2.35
N THR A 378 19.97 5.51 -3.13
CA THR A 378 19.92 4.94 -4.48
C THR A 378 20.88 5.68 -5.42
N ILE A 379 20.87 7.03 -5.39
CA ILE A 379 21.78 7.87 -6.16
C ILE A 379 23.23 7.59 -5.76
N ALA A 380 23.53 7.47 -4.46
CA ALA A 380 24.86 7.15 -3.98
C ALA A 380 25.33 5.76 -4.49
N ALA A 381 24.44 4.77 -4.47
CA ALA A 381 24.73 3.44 -5.02
C ALA A 381 24.96 3.48 -6.53
N PHE A 382 24.17 4.22 -7.29
CA PHE A 382 24.36 4.40 -8.73
C PHE A 382 25.68 5.14 -9.03
N ASN A 383 25.97 6.22 -8.30
CA ASN A 383 27.23 6.95 -8.44
C ASN A 383 28.43 6.02 -8.21
N PHE A 384 28.37 5.20 -7.15
CA PHE A 384 29.41 4.22 -6.86
C PHE A 384 29.56 3.19 -7.99
N LEU A 385 28.44 2.67 -8.51
CA LEU A 385 28.47 1.69 -9.60
C LEU A 385 29.01 2.30 -10.90
N LEU A 386 28.58 3.52 -11.25
CA LEU A 386 29.06 4.22 -12.44
C LEU A 386 30.55 4.53 -12.34
N ASP A 387 30.99 5.07 -11.22
CA ASP A 387 32.41 5.37 -10.98
C ASP A 387 33.28 4.10 -11.06
N HIS A 388 32.81 3.02 -10.43
CA HIS A 388 33.47 1.73 -10.50
C HIS A 388 33.50 1.16 -11.92
N GLN A 389 32.40 1.30 -12.68
CA GLN A 389 32.37 0.86 -14.09
C GLN A 389 33.31 1.69 -14.97
N ILE A 390 33.30 3.02 -14.84
CA ILE A 390 34.19 3.92 -15.56
C ILE A 390 35.65 3.55 -15.25
N LYS A 391 35.96 3.32 -13.96
CA LYS A 391 37.31 2.93 -13.54
C LYS A 391 37.75 1.58 -14.12
N ASN A 392 36.89 0.57 -14.00
CA ASN A 392 37.20 -0.76 -14.56
C ASN A 392 37.39 -0.73 -16.08
N ILE A 393 36.58 0.03 -16.81
CA ILE A 393 36.68 0.19 -18.24
C ILE A 393 38.00 0.92 -18.59
N SER A 394 38.33 1.98 -17.85
CA SER A 394 39.60 2.71 -18.10
C SER A 394 40.83 1.87 -17.74
N GLU A 395 40.79 1.01 -16.72
CA GLU A 395 41.84 0.06 -16.41
C GLU A 395 42.00 -1.00 -17.52
N LEU A 396 40.88 -1.49 -18.09
CA LEU A 396 40.90 -2.42 -19.23
C LEU A 396 41.52 -1.78 -20.48
N LEU A 397 41.22 -0.51 -20.73
CA LEU A 397 41.85 0.26 -21.82
C LEU A 397 43.39 0.35 -21.68
N ASN A 398 43.85 0.59 -20.44
CA ASN A 398 45.28 0.74 -20.17
C ASN A 398 46.08 -0.58 -20.20
N ASN A 399 45.40 -1.74 -20.09
CA ASN A 399 46.01 -3.06 -19.95
C ASN A 399 46.03 -3.92 -21.21
N ASP A 400 45.78 -3.39 -22.40
CA ASP A 400 45.65 -4.15 -23.67
C ASP A 400 44.71 -5.37 -23.56
N ALA A 401 43.83 -5.40 -22.57
CA ALA A 401 42.97 -6.56 -22.26
C ALA A 401 41.98 -6.83 -23.40
N ILE A 402 41.48 -5.76 -24.02
CA ILE A 402 40.55 -5.85 -25.16
C ILE A 402 41.27 -6.48 -26.35
N GLU A 403 42.46 -6.00 -26.69
CA GLU A 403 43.27 -6.53 -27.81
C GLU A 403 43.64 -8.00 -27.56
N LYS A 404 43.96 -8.37 -26.31
CA LYS A 404 44.21 -9.76 -25.92
C LYS A 404 42.98 -10.63 -26.05
N LEU A 405 41.79 -10.10 -25.68
CA LEU A 405 40.50 -10.83 -25.80
C LEU A 405 40.15 -11.04 -27.27
N GLU A 406 40.28 -10.02 -28.12
CA GLU A 406 40.07 -10.08 -29.56
C GLU A 406 40.96 -11.14 -30.21
N ARG A 407 42.28 -11.08 -29.99
CA ARG A 407 43.21 -12.09 -30.46
C ARG A 407 42.87 -13.51 -29.99
N ARG A 408 42.34 -13.64 -28.75
CA ARG A 408 41.92 -14.92 -28.20
C ARG A 408 40.65 -15.44 -28.87
N ILE A 409 39.68 -14.59 -29.16
CA ILE A 409 38.45 -14.92 -29.89
C ILE A 409 38.84 -15.38 -31.30
N ASP A 410 39.69 -14.62 -32.03
CA ASP A 410 40.11 -14.95 -33.38
C ASP A 410 40.86 -16.29 -33.43
N THR A 411 41.80 -16.50 -32.50
CA THR A 411 42.55 -17.77 -32.45
C THR A 411 41.68 -18.96 -32.12
N THR A 412 40.66 -18.77 -31.25
CA THR A 412 39.69 -19.84 -30.89
C THR A 412 38.78 -20.13 -32.07
N THR A 413 38.34 -19.10 -32.78
CA THR A 413 37.50 -19.23 -33.98
C THR A 413 38.25 -19.99 -35.09
N MET A 414 39.53 -19.68 -35.32
CA MET A 414 40.35 -20.41 -36.30
C MET A 414 40.56 -21.87 -35.90
N LYS A 415 40.86 -22.15 -34.63
CA LYS A 415 41.02 -23.51 -34.11
C LYS A 415 39.71 -24.30 -34.23
N ARG A 416 38.58 -23.69 -33.89
CA ARG A 416 37.27 -24.29 -34.05
C ARG A 416 37.00 -24.64 -35.52
N ALA A 417 37.24 -23.72 -36.46
CA ALA A 417 37.04 -23.97 -37.88
C ALA A 417 37.88 -25.17 -38.36
N ALA A 418 39.14 -25.27 -37.93
CA ALA A 418 39.99 -26.41 -38.24
C ALA A 418 39.47 -27.72 -37.65
N ILE A 419 38.96 -27.71 -36.40
CA ILE A 419 38.36 -28.89 -35.77
C ILE A 419 37.11 -29.32 -36.53
N VAL A 420 36.21 -28.38 -36.85
CA VAL A 420 34.96 -28.67 -37.61
C VAL A 420 35.31 -29.30 -38.94
N THR A 421 36.24 -28.71 -39.70
CA THR A 421 36.67 -29.27 -40.98
C THR A 421 37.21 -30.69 -40.82
N SER A 422 38.06 -30.92 -39.81
CA SER A 422 38.64 -32.25 -39.55
C SER A 422 37.58 -33.28 -39.12
N VAL A 423 36.56 -32.87 -38.38
CA VAL A 423 35.42 -33.74 -37.97
C VAL A 423 34.52 -34.06 -39.17
N ASP A 424 34.22 -33.07 -40.00
CA ASP A 424 33.43 -33.26 -41.22
C ASP A 424 34.18 -34.18 -42.22
N ASP A 425 35.48 -34.03 -42.37
CA ASP A 425 36.31 -34.95 -43.17
C ASP A 425 36.32 -36.37 -42.58
N ALA A 426 36.44 -36.51 -41.27
CA ALA A 426 36.39 -37.79 -40.60
C ALA A 426 35.00 -38.47 -40.75
N GLU A 427 33.94 -37.71 -40.73
CA GLU A 427 32.57 -38.22 -40.98
C GLU A 427 32.39 -38.63 -42.45
N ALA A 428 32.76 -37.75 -43.40
CA ALA A 428 32.61 -38.00 -44.83
C ALA A 428 33.35 -39.28 -45.24
N ASN A 429 34.56 -39.47 -44.70
CA ASN A 429 35.42 -40.62 -45.00
C ASN A 429 35.19 -41.80 -44.04
N ARG A 430 34.27 -41.73 -43.12
CA ARG A 430 34.03 -42.70 -42.04
C ARG A 430 35.31 -43.11 -41.32
N ASN A 431 36.19 -42.14 -41.05
CA ASN A 431 37.50 -42.33 -40.43
C ASN A 431 37.38 -42.46 -38.89
N GLY A 432 37.13 -43.69 -38.41
CA GLY A 432 37.06 -43.97 -36.98
C GLY A 432 38.40 -43.75 -36.23
N HIS A 433 39.53 -43.75 -36.91
CA HIS A 433 40.84 -43.53 -36.26
C HIS A 433 41.01 -42.08 -35.74
N PHE A 434 40.29 -41.13 -36.30
CA PHE A 434 40.28 -39.73 -35.82
C PHE A 434 39.84 -39.58 -34.35
N PHE A 435 38.95 -40.47 -33.90
CA PHE A 435 38.40 -40.41 -32.53
C PHE A 435 39.07 -41.39 -31.55
N LEU A 436 40.21 -42.01 -31.92
CA LEU A 436 40.94 -42.89 -31.02
C LEU A 436 41.61 -42.08 -29.88
N SER A 437 41.53 -42.61 -28.65
CA SER A 437 42.30 -42.06 -27.55
C SER A 437 43.81 -42.25 -27.75
N ASP A 438 44.62 -41.41 -27.06
CA ASP A 438 46.11 -41.48 -27.14
C ASP A 438 46.63 -42.89 -26.90
N HIS A 439 46.01 -43.65 -26.00
CA HIS A 439 46.36 -45.03 -25.74
C HIS A 439 46.23 -45.93 -26.99
N TYR A 440 45.10 -45.81 -27.69
CA TYR A 440 44.86 -46.61 -28.92
C TYR A 440 45.68 -46.07 -30.11
N LEU A 441 45.98 -44.79 -30.18
CA LEU A 441 46.89 -44.23 -31.18
C LEU A 441 48.29 -44.75 -30.99
N GLN A 442 48.81 -44.79 -29.76
CA GLN A 442 50.12 -45.41 -29.44
C GLN A 442 50.13 -46.91 -29.73
N LEU A 443 49.03 -47.58 -29.46
CA LEU A 443 48.87 -49.01 -29.78
C LEU A 443 48.90 -49.25 -31.30
N GLN A 444 48.20 -48.41 -32.09
CA GLN A 444 48.22 -48.42 -33.52
C GLN A 444 49.64 -48.20 -34.06
N GLN A 445 50.35 -47.18 -33.55
CA GLN A 445 51.75 -46.91 -33.97
C GLN A 445 52.67 -48.10 -33.69
N ARG A 446 52.54 -48.72 -32.50
CA ARG A 446 53.29 -49.94 -32.16
C ARG A 446 52.97 -51.12 -33.08
N ILE A 447 51.71 -51.26 -33.50
CA ILE A 447 51.28 -52.28 -34.48
C ILE A 447 51.92 -52.01 -35.82
N ASP A 448 51.89 -50.76 -36.31
CA ASP A 448 52.43 -50.35 -37.58
C ASP A 448 53.96 -50.53 -37.64
N ASP A 449 54.65 -50.14 -36.52
CA ASP A 449 56.08 -50.39 -36.38
C ASP A 449 56.43 -51.87 -36.40
N THR A 450 55.58 -52.68 -35.69
CA THR A 450 55.79 -54.14 -35.66
C THR A 450 55.47 -54.76 -36.99
N PHE A 451 54.44 -54.29 -37.69
CA PHE A 451 54.12 -54.71 -39.02
C PHE A 451 55.29 -54.38 -40.01
N SER A 452 55.85 -53.19 -39.96
CA SER A 452 57.00 -52.75 -40.78
C SER A 452 58.22 -53.63 -40.53
N ARG A 453 58.53 -53.94 -39.27
CA ARG A 453 59.60 -54.89 -38.92
C ARG A 453 59.32 -56.30 -39.43
N MET A 454 58.11 -56.77 -39.40
CA MET A 454 57.69 -58.07 -39.90
C MET A 454 57.84 -58.15 -41.47
N VAL A 455 57.45 -57.08 -42.16
CA VAL A 455 57.68 -56.97 -43.63
C VAL A 455 59.18 -57.06 -43.98
N PHE A 456 59.99 -56.40 -43.16
CA PHE A 456 61.45 -56.46 -43.33
C PHE A 456 61.98 -57.89 -43.07
N LEU A 457 61.61 -58.52 -41.99
CA LEU A 457 62.05 -59.91 -41.66
C LEU A 457 61.51 -60.92 -42.69
N LYS A 458 60.33 -60.75 -43.25
CA LYS A 458 59.79 -61.58 -44.31
C LYS A 458 60.60 -61.46 -45.60
N ARG A 459 61.11 -60.26 -45.95
CA ARG A 459 62.04 -60.01 -47.08
C ARG A 459 63.37 -60.68 -46.82
N ALA A 460 63.82 -60.77 -45.57
CA ALA A 460 65.03 -61.45 -45.17
C ALA A 460 64.93 -63.00 -45.06
N GLY A 461 63.78 -63.59 -45.48
CA GLY A 461 63.52 -65.03 -45.50
C GLY A 461 63.02 -65.64 -44.17
N GLN A 462 62.84 -64.83 -43.16
CA GLN A 462 62.32 -65.28 -41.87
C GLN A 462 60.78 -65.15 -41.82
N LYS A 463 60.07 -66.26 -41.78
CA LYS A 463 58.62 -66.28 -41.68
C LYS A 463 58.19 -66.66 -40.25
N ASN A 464 57.45 -65.77 -39.54
CA ASN A 464 56.84 -66.05 -38.28
C ASN A 464 55.32 -65.86 -38.32
N THR A 465 54.65 -66.88 -38.78
CA THR A 465 53.16 -66.90 -38.99
C THR A 465 52.38 -66.69 -37.68
N ALA A 466 52.91 -67.05 -36.53
CA ALA A 466 52.27 -66.81 -35.24
C ALA A 466 52.25 -65.35 -34.85
N SER A 467 53.35 -64.62 -35.07
CA SER A 467 53.45 -63.16 -34.84
C SER A 467 52.61 -62.38 -35.83
N GLU A 468 52.57 -62.80 -37.11
CA GLU A 468 51.69 -62.21 -38.13
C GLU A 468 50.19 -62.26 -37.67
N ARG A 469 49.75 -63.43 -37.22
CA ARG A 469 48.39 -63.60 -36.74
C ARG A 469 48.06 -62.72 -35.52
N ARG A 470 49.00 -62.61 -34.56
CA ARG A 470 48.84 -61.75 -33.38
C ARG A 470 48.72 -60.26 -33.74
N VAL A 471 49.62 -59.77 -34.59
CA VAL A 471 49.56 -58.38 -35.02
C VAL A 471 48.31 -58.06 -35.81
N THR A 472 47.88 -58.97 -36.72
CA THR A 472 46.63 -58.85 -37.46
C THR A 472 45.43 -58.83 -36.50
N LEU A 473 45.47 -59.67 -35.46
CA LEU A 473 44.40 -59.69 -34.47
C LEU A 473 44.35 -58.36 -33.71
N MET A 474 45.49 -57.84 -33.24
CA MET A 474 45.56 -56.56 -32.57
C MET A 474 45.11 -55.41 -33.46
N GLN A 475 45.50 -55.41 -34.74
CA GLN A 475 45.04 -54.42 -35.70
C GLN A 475 43.51 -54.46 -35.89
N ARG A 476 42.92 -55.68 -35.94
CA ARG A 476 41.46 -55.85 -35.97
C ARG A 476 40.75 -55.38 -34.71
N ILE A 477 41.37 -55.51 -33.53
CA ILE A 477 40.81 -55.03 -32.27
C ILE A 477 40.81 -53.50 -32.26
N VAL A 478 41.91 -52.84 -32.64
CA VAL A 478 41.96 -51.39 -32.77
C VAL A 478 40.96 -50.89 -33.80
N TRP A 479 40.93 -51.53 -34.98
CA TRP A 479 39.95 -51.20 -36.01
C TRP A 479 38.50 -51.37 -35.53
N TRP A 480 38.20 -52.49 -34.87
CA TRP A 480 36.86 -52.73 -34.30
C TRP A 480 36.49 -51.65 -33.26
N HIS A 481 37.43 -51.30 -32.40
CA HIS A 481 37.20 -50.29 -31.37
C HIS A 481 36.97 -48.89 -32.02
N SER A 482 37.71 -48.53 -33.03
CA SER A 482 37.53 -47.27 -33.76
C SER A 482 36.19 -47.20 -34.47
N PHE A 483 35.66 -48.33 -35.00
CA PHE A 483 34.38 -48.36 -35.72
C PHE A 483 33.17 -48.54 -34.82
N SER A 484 33.26 -49.38 -33.80
CA SER A 484 32.12 -49.67 -32.90
C SER A 484 31.67 -48.44 -32.11
N ASN A 485 32.57 -47.51 -31.81
CA ASN A 485 32.27 -46.30 -31.06
C ASN A 485 32.23 -45.04 -31.93
N PHE A 486 32.40 -45.16 -33.25
CA PHE A 486 32.47 -44.01 -34.16
C PHE A 486 31.31 -43.05 -34.01
N SER A 487 30.06 -43.54 -34.13
CA SER A 487 28.86 -42.71 -34.05
C SER A 487 28.72 -42.02 -32.68
N LYS A 488 29.09 -42.72 -31.61
CA LYS A 488 29.06 -42.16 -30.25
C LYS A 488 30.07 -41.04 -30.08
N HIS A 489 31.31 -41.24 -30.51
CA HIS A 489 32.35 -40.22 -30.40
C HIS A 489 32.10 -39.06 -31.34
N LEU A 490 31.58 -39.31 -32.54
CA LEU A 490 31.15 -38.25 -33.45
C LEU A 490 30.07 -37.37 -32.84
N ALA A 491 29.05 -37.96 -32.25
CA ALA A 491 27.96 -37.24 -31.56
C ALA A 491 28.53 -36.39 -30.40
N GLN A 492 29.33 -37.03 -29.53
CA GLN A 492 29.98 -36.30 -28.41
C GLN A 492 30.87 -35.12 -28.87
N THR A 493 31.59 -35.30 -29.99
CA THR A 493 32.43 -34.22 -30.51
C THR A 493 31.59 -33.11 -31.14
N ARG A 494 30.49 -33.44 -31.81
CA ARG A 494 29.55 -32.44 -32.34
C ARG A 494 28.84 -31.67 -31.22
N ASP A 495 28.47 -32.35 -30.14
CA ASP A 495 27.91 -31.69 -28.94
C ASP A 495 28.96 -30.73 -28.36
N ALA A 496 30.21 -31.16 -28.20
CA ALA A 496 31.29 -30.31 -27.72
C ALA A 496 31.61 -29.12 -28.67
N ILE A 497 31.47 -29.30 -29.99
CA ILE A 497 31.56 -28.20 -30.96
C ILE A 497 30.41 -27.23 -30.81
N THR A 498 29.20 -27.74 -30.55
CA THR A 498 28.03 -26.92 -30.31
C THR A 498 28.17 -26.09 -29.03
N ASP A 499 28.66 -26.70 -27.96
CA ASP A 499 28.98 -26.00 -26.71
C ASP A 499 30.08 -24.93 -26.91
N LEU A 500 31.11 -25.23 -27.69
CA LEU A 500 32.14 -24.26 -28.04
C LEU A 500 31.57 -23.10 -28.88
N ASN A 501 30.63 -23.38 -29.77
CA ASN A 501 29.95 -22.35 -30.56
C ASN A 501 29.16 -21.42 -29.68
N ASN A 502 28.41 -21.96 -28.72
CA ASN A 502 27.64 -21.17 -27.75
C ASN A 502 28.59 -20.28 -26.93
N GLN A 503 29.69 -20.83 -26.41
CA GLN A 503 30.71 -20.07 -25.68
C GLN A 503 31.38 -18.97 -26.53
N LEU A 504 31.68 -19.22 -27.81
CA LEU A 504 32.22 -18.21 -28.72
C LEU A 504 31.20 -17.11 -29.00
N THR A 505 29.93 -17.49 -29.18
CA THR A 505 28.85 -16.52 -29.37
C THR A 505 28.70 -15.61 -28.16
N ASP A 506 28.71 -16.19 -26.95
CA ASP A 506 28.66 -15.44 -25.69
C ASP A 506 29.86 -14.51 -25.51
N ASN A 507 31.07 -15.00 -25.83
CA ASN A 507 32.30 -14.18 -25.77
C ASN A 507 32.26 -13.03 -26.78
N ASN A 508 31.80 -13.26 -28.01
CA ASN A 508 31.65 -12.21 -29.02
C ASN A 508 30.60 -11.16 -28.59
N LEU A 509 29.48 -11.61 -28.03
CA LEU A 509 28.48 -10.70 -27.47
C LEU A 509 29.08 -9.87 -26.33
N ALA A 510 29.80 -10.50 -25.41
CA ALA A 510 30.46 -9.82 -24.31
C ALA A 510 31.50 -8.79 -24.81
N TYR A 511 32.25 -9.10 -25.87
CA TYR A 511 33.20 -8.18 -26.52
C TYR A 511 32.47 -6.98 -27.14
N GLN A 512 31.38 -7.21 -27.86
CA GLN A 512 30.54 -6.13 -28.42
C GLN A 512 29.98 -5.22 -27.33
N ILE A 513 29.42 -5.81 -26.25
CA ILE A 513 28.92 -5.06 -25.10
C ILE A 513 30.05 -4.19 -24.50
N LEU A 514 31.27 -4.73 -24.38
CA LEU A 514 32.39 -3.98 -23.84
C LEU A 514 32.76 -2.80 -24.74
N GLN A 515 32.77 -2.96 -26.06
CA GLN A 515 33.00 -1.87 -27.01
C GLN A 515 31.91 -0.80 -26.94
N ASP A 516 30.62 -1.21 -26.80
CA ASP A 516 29.50 -0.28 -26.60
C ASP A 516 29.64 0.50 -25.28
N PHE A 517 30.11 -0.15 -24.21
CA PHE A 517 30.40 0.54 -22.95
C PHE A 517 31.47 1.59 -23.08
N LEU A 518 32.54 1.30 -23.82
CA LEU A 518 33.62 2.26 -24.09
C LEU A 518 33.10 3.51 -24.82
N ALA A 519 32.23 3.31 -25.82
CA ALA A 519 31.63 4.41 -26.56
C ALA A 519 30.68 5.28 -25.67
N LYS A 520 30.24 4.74 -24.55
CA LYS A 520 29.27 5.41 -23.63
C LYS A 520 29.95 6.06 -22.41
N ILE A 521 31.26 6.02 -22.24
CA ILE A 521 31.93 6.62 -21.06
C ILE A 521 31.53 8.10 -20.89
N ALA A 522 31.58 8.88 -21.95
CA ALA A 522 31.23 10.29 -21.90
C ALA A 522 29.77 10.52 -21.45
N VAL A 523 28.85 9.63 -21.84
CA VAL A 523 27.45 9.66 -21.41
C VAL A 523 27.33 9.32 -19.92
N MET A 524 28.11 8.33 -19.45
CA MET A 524 28.12 7.96 -18.03
C MET A 524 28.65 9.10 -17.13
N GLU A 525 29.67 9.82 -17.58
CA GLU A 525 30.22 10.99 -16.87
C GLU A 525 29.18 12.12 -16.79
N GLN A 526 28.44 12.38 -17.87
CA GLN A 526 27.31 13.33 -17.84
C GLN A 526 26.20 12.91 -16.87
N GLN A 527 25.87 11.62 -16.87
CA GLN A 527 24.86 11.10 -15.93
C GLN A 527 25.33 11.24 -14.48
N LEU A 528 26.61 11.03 -14.20
CA LEU A 528 27.20 11.20 -12.88
C LEU A 528 27.10 12.65 -12.41
N ALA A 529 27.41 13.63 -13.27
CA ALA A 529 27.25 15.05 -12.99
C ALA A 529 25.80 15.43 -12.73
N LEU A 530 24.85 14.90 -13.51
CA LEU A 530 23.42 15.11 -13.31
C LEU A 530 22.94 14.55 -11.96
N MET A 531 23.38 13.35 -11.59
CA MET A 531 23.01 12.73 -10.29
C MET A 531 23.54 13.54 -9.11
N VAL A 532 24.72 14.14 -9.21
CA VAL A 532 25.25 15.06 -8.19
C VAL A 532 24.33 16.28 -8.04
N THR A 533 23.87 16.86 -9.14
CA THR A 533 22.94 17.99 -9.13
C THR A 533 21.62 17.59 -8.46
N ILE A 534 21.02 16.47 -8.87
CA ILE A 534 19.77 15.97 -8.29
C ILE A 534 19.92 15.71 -6.78
N SER A 535 21.05 15.09 -6.37
CA SER A 535 21.28 14.81 -4.95
C SER A 535 21.38 16.08 -4.10
N THR A 536 21.98 17.15 -4.64
CA THR A 536 22.07 18.44 -3.96
C THR A 536 20.71 19.13 -3.85
N ASP A 537 19.86 19.03 -4.87
CA ASP A 537 18.51 19.57 -4.86
C ASP A 537 17.61 18.83 -3.86
N ILE A 538 17.67 17.50 -3.85
CA ILE A 538 16.96 16.67 -2.85
C ILE A 538 17.40 17.03 -1.45
N ALA A 539 18.70 17.14 -1.18
CA ALA A 539 19.23 17.49 0.13
C ALA A 539 18.75 18.88 0.57
N LYS A 540 18.66 19.83 -0.35
CA LYS A 540 18.12 21.17 -0.07
C LYS A 540 16.64 21.13 0.31
N GLN A 541 15.81 20.40 -0.46
CA GLN A 541 14.39 20.25 -0.15
C GLN A 541 14.18 19.50 1.17
N GLN A 542 15.03 18.53 1.48
CA GLN A 542 14.97 17.81 2.76
C GLN A 542 15.19 18.73 3.98
N LEU A 543 15.99 19.79 3.84
CA LEU A 543 16.17 20.78 4.92
C LEU A 543 14.92 21.62 5.19
N GLU A 544 13.99 21.74 4.25
CA GLU A 544 12.74 22.49 4.43
C GLU A 544 11.68 21.69 5.19
N ILE A 545 11.74 20.35 5.14
CA ILE A 545 10.74 19.47 5.78
C ILE A 545 10.56 19.74 7.26
N PRO A 546 11.61 19.86 8.11
CA PRO A 546 11.44 20.12 9.53
C PRO A 546 10.73 21.46 9.83
N LEU A 547 10.93 22.47 8.99
CA LEU A 547 10.28 23.78 9.16
C LEU A 547 8.78 23.68 8.90
N ILE A 548 8.39 22.93 7.86
CA ILE A 548 6.98 22.70 7.55
C ILE A 548 6.34 21.82 8.62
N GLN A 549 7.03 20.77 9.09
CA GLN A 549 6.56 19.94 10.20
C GLN A 549 6.30 20.76 11.46
N GLN A 550 7.22 21.66 11.82
CA GLN A 550 7.03 22.56 12.95
C GLN A 550 5.83 23.48 12.78
N SER A 551 5.61 24.00 11.56
CA SER A 551 4.42 24.81 11.26
C SER A 551 3.12 24.03 11.44
N ILE A 552 3.08 22.77 11.01
CA ILE A 552 1.91 21.89 11.18
C ILE A 552 1.68 21.61 12.67
N MET A 553 2.74 21.30 13.42
CA MET A 553 2.65 21.07 14.86
C MET A 553 2.07 22.29 15.59
N THR A 554 2.52 23.49 15.23
CA THR A 554 1.96 24.73 15.79
C THR A 554 0.47 24.87 15.51
N LYS A 555 0.01 24.50 14.31
CA LYS A 555 -1.42 24.50 13.97
C LYS A 555 -2.21 23.45 14.76
N ILE A 556 -1.66 22.27 14.97
CA ILE A 556 -2.27 21.23 15.82
C ILE A 556 -2.44 21.76 17.25
N GLU A 557 -1.40 22.39 17.81
CA GLU A 557 -1.47 22.99 19.14
C GLU A 557 -2.49 24.13 19.23
N GLN A 558 -2.61 24.95 18.19
CA GLN A 558 -3.65 25.98 18.09
C GLN A 558 -5.05 25.37 18.04
N SER A 559 -5.26 24.31 17.26
CA SER A 559 -6.55 23.61 17.21
C SER A 559 -6.94 22.99 18.56
N ILE A 560 -5.97 22.45 19.31
CA ILE A 560 -6.18 21.98 20.68
C ILE A 560 -6.59 23.16 21.59
N ASP A 561 -5.95 24.31 21.46
CA ASP A 561 -6.30 25.51 22.22
C ASP A 561 -7.72 25.98 21.95
N GLU A 562 -8.12 25.98 20.68
CA GLU A 562 -9.47 26.35 20.25
C GLU A 562 -10.52 25.38 20.80
N TYR A 563 -10.26 24.08 20.73
CA TYR A 563 -11.14 23.07 21.30
C TYR A 563 -11.40 23.29 22.80
N TYR A 564 -10.33 23.45 23.59
CA TYR A 564 -10.51 23.69 25.04
C TYR A 564 -11.07 25.06 25.37
N ALA A 565 -10.86 26.05 24.54
CA ALA A 565 -11.51 27.36 24.71
C ALA A 565 -13.03 27.25 24.49
N GLN A 566 -13.47 26.49 23.49
CA GLN A 566 -14.89 26.21 23.25
C GLN A 566 -15.50 25.38 24.38
N GLU A 567 -14.84 24.31 24.83
CA GLU A 567 -15.29 23.50 25.97
C GLU A 567 -15.41 24.37 27.23
N HIS A 568 -14.46 25.26 27.48
CA HIS A 568 -14.50 26.19 28.61
C HIS A 568 -15.74 27.08 28.57
N GLU A 569 -16.03 27.66 27.43
CA GLU A 569 -17.21 28.51 27.24
C GLU A 569 -18.51 27.73 27.46
N GLN A 570 -18.60 26.52 26.90
CA GLN A 570 -19.77 25.64 27.06
C GLN A 570 -20.00 25.24 28.53
N LEU A 571 -18.94 24.83 29.24
CA LEU A 571 -19.01 24.51 30.66
C LEU A 571 -19.40 25.73 31.53
N ALA A 572 -18.87 26.91 31.20
CA ALA A 572 -19.23 28.13 31.90
C ALA A 572 -20.70 28.48 31.68
N ARG A 573 -21.23 28.36 30.46
CA ARG A 573 -22.67 28.51 30.14
C ARG A 573 -23.51 27.49 30.90
N PHE A 574 -23.12 26.21 30.87
CA PHE A 574 -23.82 25.15 31.62
C PHE A 574 -23.94 25.49 33.11
N ILE A 575 -22.83 25.95 33.75
CA ILE A 575 -22.88 26.30 35.18
C ILE A 575 -23.87 27.44 35.45
N ILE A 576 -23.96 28.42 34.53
CA ILE A 576 -24.95 29.51 34.64
C ILE A 576 -26.34 28.96 34.52
N ASP A 577 -26.63 28.15 33.50
CA ASP A 577 -27.97 27.58 33.24
C ASP A 577 -28.40 26.64 34.35
N ALA A 578 -27.50 25.80 34.88
CA ALA A 578 -27.78 24.95 36.02
C ALA A 578 -28.08 25.75 37.31
N LYS A 579 -27.39 26.86 37.55
CA LYS A 579 -27.69 27.77 38.66
C LYS A 579 -29.04 28.45 38.48
N LEU A 580 -29.37 28.90 37.27
CA LEU A 580 -30.69 29.47 36.98
C LEU A 580 -31.82 28.44 37.18
N ALA A 581 -31.59 27.19 36.74
CA ALA A 581 -32.52 26.10 36.98
C ALA A 581 -32.73 25.84 38.50
N LEU A 582 -31.66 25.85 39.30
CA LEU A 582 -31.72 25.74 40.74
C LEU A 582 -32.58 26.85 41.39
N VAL A 583 -32.37 28.11 40.97
CA VAL A 583 -33.17 29.25 41.47
C VAL A 583 -34.63 29.04 41.10
N ARG A 584 -34.92 28.70 39.85
CA ARG A 584 -36.30 28.47 39.38
C ARG A 584 -37.00 27.37 40.17
N ILE A 585 -36.35 26.22 40.42
CA ILE A 585 -36.92 25.10 41.17
C ILE A 585 -37.17 25.52 42.64
N ASN A 586 -36.22 26.23 43.27
CA ASN A 586 -36.36 26.70 44.64
C ASN A 586 -37.52 27.71 44.78
N ASP A 587 -37.64 28.68 43.84
CA ASP A 587 -38.71 29.67 43.83
C ASP A 587 -40.09 29.00 43.63
N ALA A 588 -40.17 28.03 42.70
CA ALA A 588 -41.40 27.28 42.46
C ALA A 588 -41.83 26.44 43.70
N SER A 589 -40.84 25.86 44.38
CA SER A 589 -41.06 25.11 45.63
C SER A 589 -41.54 26.04 46.75
N PHE A 590 -40.86 27.18 46.93
CA PHE A 590 -41.22 28.19 47.92
C PHE A 590 -42.67 28.70 47.69
N ASN A 591 -43.01 29.07 46.46
CA ASN A 591 -44.34 29.54 46.11
C ASN A 591 -45.43 28.50 46.38
N ARG A 592 -45.16 27.21 46.12
CA ARG A 592 -46.09 26.13 46.40
C ARG A 592 -46.31 25.91 47.91
N HIS A 593 -45.25 26.00 48.70
CA HIS A 593 -45.40 25.92 50.17
C HIS A 593 -46.15 27.11 50.74
N PHE A 594 -45.80 28.32 50.25
CA PHE A 594 -46.46 29.55 50.71
C PHE A 594 -47.96 29.59 50.38
N VAL A 595 -48.35 29.14 49.16
CA VAL A 595 -49.75 29.03 48.76
C VAL A 595 -50.49 27.97 49.57
N LYS A 596 -49.88 26.83 49.90
CA LYS A 596 -50.44 25.79 50.75
C LYS A 596 -50.64 26.27 52.20
N GLU A 597 -49.69 27.01 52.77
CA GLU A 597 -49.82 27.63 54.08
C GLU A 597 -50.95 28.64 54.11
N GLN A 598 -51.11 29.49 53.11
CA GLN A 598 -52.23 30.43 53.04
C GLN A 598 -53.59 29.74 52.87
N GLN A 599 -53.65 28.66 52.08
CA GLN A 599 -54.85 27.88 51.93
C GLN A 599 -55.19 27.08 53.19
N GLY A 600 -54.19 26.61 53.94
CA GLY A 600 -54.36 25.95 55.24
C GLY A 600 -54.82 26.91 56.37
N LEU A 601 -54.41 28.19 56.30
CA LEU A 601 -54.85 29.23 57.22
C LEU A 601 -56.29 29.68 56.96
N ASN A 602 -56.75 29.65 55.70
CA ASN A 602 -58.16 30.02 55.36
C ASN A 602 -59.13 28.85 55.48
N GLY A 603 -58.66 27.61 55.74
CA GLY A 603 -59.50 26.44 55.93
C GLY A 603 -59.83 26.10 57.39
N ASN A 604 -59.36 26.87 58.37
CA ASN A 604 -59.68 26.67 59.82
C ASN A 604 -60.67 27.67 60.38
N ASP A 605 -61.33 28.48 59.54
CA ASP A 605 -62.34 29.45 59.97
C ASP A 605 -63.76 29.07 59.45
N GLU A 606 -64.07 27.78 59.22
CA GLU A 606 -65.48 27.32 59.07
C GLU A 606 -65.87 26.31 60.15
#